data_ffe7893f3f9f1006d0022206bdb293b2
#
_entry.id   ffe7893f3f9f1006d0022206bdb293b2
#
_cell.length_a   1.000
_cell.length_b   1.000
_cell.length_c   1.000
_cell.angle_alpha   90.00
_cell.angle_beta   90.00
_cell.angle_gamma   90.00
#
_symmetry.space_group_name_H-M   'P 1'
#
loop_
_entity.id
_entity.type
_entity.pdbx_description
1 polymer ?
#
loop_
_entity_poly.entity_id
_entity_poly.type
_entity_poly.pdbx_seq_one_letter_code
_entity_poly.pdbx_strand_id
1 'polypeptide(L)'
;MSRTLTAIAALALSLGGCTSVGQIPPPKIASGTLHSANGAAVGTVVLLAAGDDVAINVAVTGLPPGTHGIHLHTVGSCEAPGFASAGGHLNPHSMQHGTANPAGSHLGDLPNLIVGSSGTGEVTAKLRDSRATAMAALFDADGTAIVIHAAPDDYRTDPSGTSGTRIACAVLQRG
;
A
#
# COMPACT_ATOMS: atom_id res chain seq x y z
N MET A 1 40.77 -55.07 -49.46
CA MET A 1 39.65 -54.16 -49.70
C MET A 1 38.96 -53.94 -48.36
N SER A 2 39.32 -52.84 -47.63
CA SER A 2 38.78 -52.54 -46.31
C SER A 2 37.78 -51.39 -46.51
N ARG A 3 36.51 -51.57 -46.09
CA ARG A 3 35.47 -50.54 -46.14
C ARG A 3 35.31 -49.94 -44.75
N THR A 4 35.73 -48.69 -44.59
CA THR A 4 35.49 -47.88 -43.38
C THR A 4 34.07 -47.32 -43.44
N LEU A 5 33.25 -47.70 -42.44
CA LEU A 5 31.96 -47.06 -42.19
C LEU A 5 32.17 -45.82 -41.33
N THR A 6 31.82 -44.65 -41.87
CA THR A 6 31.79 -43.41 -41.12
C THR A 6 30.39 -43.24 -40.48
N ALA A 7 30.31 -43.25 -39.14
CA ALA A 7 29.09 -43.01 -38.42
C ALA A 7 28.90 -41.47 -38.24
N ILE A 8 27.82 -40.92 -38.74
CA ILE A 8 27.41 -39.53 -38.55
C ILE A 8 26.54 -39.48 -37.30
N ALA A 9 27.05 -38.86 -36.21
CA ALA A 9 26.28 -38.59 -35.00
C ALA A 9 25.47 -37.32 -35.22
N ALA A 10 24.13 -37.42 -35.27
CA ALA A 10 23.23 -36.27 -35.28
C ALA A 10 23.03 -35.73 -33.87
N LEU A 11 23.53 -34.53 -33.64
CA LEU A 11 23.36 -33.79 -32.37
C LEU A 11 21.99 -33.09 -32.39
N ALA A 12 21.01 -33.61 -31.67
CA ALA A 12 19.71 -33.00 -31.48
C ALA A 12 19.79 -31.83 -30.48
N LEU A 13 19.74 -30.61 -30.97
CA LEU A 13 19.55 -29.41 -30.11
C LEU A 13 18.10 -29.37 -29.61
N SER A 14 17.88 -29.69 -28.35
CA SER A 14 16.61 -29.42 -27.66
C SER A 14 16.52 -27.95 -27.31
N LEU A 15 15.73 -27.17 -28.04
CA LEU A 15 15.32 -25.83 -27.67
C LEU A 15 14.33 -25.93 -26.49
N GLY A 16 14.84 -25.80 -25.28
CA GLY A 16 14.04 -25.61 -24.08
C GLY A 16 13.39 -24.23 -24.12
N GLY A 17 12.17 -24.12 -24.63
CA GLY A 17 11.37 -22.91 -24.55
C GLY A 17 10.97 -22.64 -23.10
N CYS A 18 11.57 -21.64 -22.44
CA CYS A 18 11.03 -21.09 -21.21
C CYS A 18 9.70 -20.39 -21.52
N THR A 19 8.58 -21.07 -21.30
CA THR A 19 7.26 -20.42 -21.26
C THR A 19 7.19 -19.61 -19.97
N SER A 20 7.41 -18.31 -20.06
CA SER A 20 7.04 -17.39 -18.97
C SER A 20 5.50 -17.44 -18.85
N VAL A 21 5.02 -18.14 -17.82
CA VAL A 21 3.62 -18.06 -17.41
C VAL A 21 3.39 -16.61 -17.00
N GLY A 22 2.69 -15.85 -17.82
CA GLY A 22 2.31 -14.48 -17.52
C GLY A 22 1.53 -14.49 -16.20
N GLN A 23 2.10 -13.91 -15.14
CA GLN A 23 1.41 -13.79 -13.85
C GLN A 23 0.21 -12.86 -14.05
N ILE A 24 -0.98 -13.38 -13.84
CA ILE A 24 -2.19 -12.57 -13.79
C ILE A 24 -2.01 -11.59 -12.63
N PRO A 25 -2.11 -10.27 -12.87
CA PRO A 25 -1.97 -9.30 -11.76
C PRO A 25 -3.03 -9.58 -10.68
N PRO A 26 -2.70 -9.35 -9.41
CA PRO A 26 -3.63 -9.59 -8.32
C PRO A 26 -4.89 -8.72 -8.50
N PRO A 27 -6.09 -9.25 -8.19
CA PRO A 27 -7.34 -8.52 -8.34
C PRO A 27 -7.34 -7.23 -7.51
N LYS A 28 -7.78 -6.13 -8.11
CA LYS A 28 -7.98 -4.87 -7.42
C LYS A 28 -9.20 -4.98 -6.49
N ILE A 29 -9.04 -4.60 -5.22
CA ILE A 29 -10.11 -4.59 -4.22
C ILE A 29 -10.74 -3.20 -4.16
N ALA A 30 -9.89 -2.17 -4.10
CA ALA A 30 -10.32 -0.79 -3.95
C ALA A 30 -9.26 0.16 -4.50
N SER A 31 -9.64 1.42 -4.68
CA SER A 31 -8.72 2.49 -5.02
C SER A 31 -9.24 3.84 -4.51
N GLY A 32 -8.36 4.84 -4.50
CA GLY A 32 -8.69 6.22 -4.19
C GLY A 32 -7.70 7.19 -4.84
N THR A 33 -8.15 8.42 -5.09
CA THR A 33 -7.27 9.52 -5.51
C THR A 33 -6.93 10.37 -4.29
N LEU A 34 -5.64 10.54 -4.03
CA LEU A 34 -5.14 11.42 -2.98
C LEU A 34 -5.26 12.87 -3.41
N HIS A 35 -5.92 13.66 -2.58
CA HIS A 35 -6.02 15.12 -2.75
C HIS A 35 -5.32 15.82 -1.60
N SER A 36 -4.56 16.86 -1.91
CA SER A 36 -3.97 17.77 -0.93
C SER A 36 -5.00 18.77 -0.39
N ALA A 37 -4.63 19.52 0.66
CA ALA A 37 -5.51 20.48 1.32
C ALA A 37 -6.11 21.55 0.41
N ASN A 38 -5.47 21.84 -0.74
CA ASN A 38 -5.99 22.78 -1.75
C ASN A 38 -6.81 22.09 -2.85
N GLY A 39 -7.07 20.78 -2.74
CA GLY A 39 -7.86 20.00 -3.68
C GLY A 39 -7.09 19.44 -4.89
N ALA A 40 -5.79 19.71 -5.01
CA ALA A 40 -4.99 19.15 -6.09
C ALA A 40 -4.83 17.63 -5.93
N ALA A 41 -4.99 16.90 -7.03
CA ALA A 41 -4.69 15.47 -7.04
C ALA A 41 -3.16 15.27 -6.95
N VAL A 42 -2.71 14.54 -5.92
CA VAL A 42 -1.28 14.34 -5.58
C VAL A 42 -0.89 12.88 -5.53
N GLY A 43 -1.75 11.97 -5.96
CA GLY A 43 -1.40 10.55 -5.99
C GLY A 43 -2.60 9.62 -6.04
N THR A 44 -2.30 8.34 -5.89
CA THR A 44 -3.30 7.26 -5.88
C THR A 44 -2.97 6.26 -4.80
N VAL A 45 -4.01 5.60 -4.31
CA VAL A 45 -3.92 4.40 -3.48
C VAL A 45 -4.66 3.26 -4.16
N VAL A 46 -4.10 2.06 -4.12
CA VAL A 46 -4.70 0.85 -4.66
C VAL A 46 -4.58 -0.28 -3.64
N LEU A 47 -5.67 -0.96 -3.36
CA LEU A 47 -5.70 -2.19 -2.57
C LEU A 47 -5.85 -3.39 -3.50
N LEU A 48 -5.03 -4.40 -3.28
CA LEU A 48 -4.93 -5.60 -4.09
C LEU A 48 -5.13 -6.85 -3.22
N ALA A 49 -5.82 -7.85 -3.76
CA ALA A 49 -5.93 -9.16 -3.11
C ALA A 49 -4.62 -9.94 -3.33
N ALA A 50 -3.90 -10.24 -2.27
CA ALA A 50 -2.64 -10.98 -2.29
C ALA A 50 -2.82 -12.32 -1.56
N GLY A 51 -3.48 -13.28 -2.20
CA GLY A 51 -3.90 -14.53 -1.54
C GLY A 51 -4.90 -14.24 -0.41
N ASP A 52 -4.56 -14.65 0.81
CA ASP A 52 -5.37 -14.41 2.03
C ASP A 52 -5.07 -13.06 2.69
N ASP A 53 -4.25 -12.23 2.04
CA ASP A 53 -3.85 -10.91 2.53
C ASP A 53 -4.43 -9.79 1.67
N VAL A 54 -4.31 -8.55 2.17
CA VAL A 54 -4.51 -7.32 1.41
C VAL A 54 -3.18 -6.59 1.30
N ALA A 55 -2.74 -6.34 0.07
CA ALA A 55 -1.64 -5.42 -0.20
C ALA A 55 -2.20 -4.03 -0.49
N ILE A 56 -1.51 -3.00 0.00
CA ILE A 56 -1.80 -1.60 -0.30
C ILE A 56 -0.59 -0.99 -0.99
N ASN A 57 -0.83 -0.30 -2.11
CA ASN A 57 0.17 0.49 -2.81
C ASN A 57 -0.27 1.96 -2.79
N VAL A 58 0.64 2.84 -2.41
CA VAL A 58 0.44 4.29 -2.40
C VAL A 58 1.52 4.92 -3.25
N ALA A 59 1.12 5.64 -4.29
CA ALA A 59 2.03 6.38 -5.17
C ALA A 59 1.66 7.86 -5.19
N VAL A 60 2.64 8.74 -4.99
CA VAL A 60 2.42 10.19 -4.91
C VAL A 60 3.28 10.98 -5.88
N THR A 61 2.76 12.15 -6.25
CA THR A 61 3.47 13.18 -7.04
C THR A 61 3.12 14.56 -6.48
N GLY A 62 4.11 15.48 -6.41
CA GLY A 62 3.86 16.85 -5.98
C GLY A 62 3.72 17.05 -4.47
N LEU A 63 4.12 16.07 -3.65
CA LEU A 63 4.26 16.25 -2.22
C LEU A 63 5.64 16.82 -1.85
N PRO A 64 5.77 17.50 -0.70
CA PRO A 64 7.06 17.94 -0.20
C PRO A 64 8.06 16.78 -0.07
N PRO A 65 9.33 16.95 -0.45
CA PRO A 65 10.36 15.95 -0.19
C PRO A 65 10.53 15.67 1.31
N GLY A 66 10.70 14.40 1.67
CA GLY A 66 10.88 13.98 3.05
C GLY A 66 10.24 12.62 3.36
N THR A 67 10.23 12.30 4.64
CA THR A 67 9.56 11.09 5.16
C THR A 67 8.23 11.49 5.77
N HIS A 68 7.17 10.79 5.41
CA HIS A 68 5.79 11.09 5.80
C HIS A 68 5.13 9.86 6.41
N GLY A 69 4.51 10.02 7.58
CA GLY A 69 3.60 9.02 8.14
C GLY A 69 2.39 8.85 7.22
N ILE A 70 1.96 7.62 7.03
CA ILE A 70 0.73 7.29 6.29
C ILE A 70 -0.09 6.30 7.09
N HIS A 71 -1.40 6.57 7.18
CA HIS A 71 -2.29 5.74 7.97
C HIS A 71 -3.65 5.57 7.32
N LEU A 72 -4.27 4.39 7.53
CA LEU A 72 -5.70 4.22 7.30
C LEU A 72 -6.47 4.81 8.48
N HIS A 73 -7.55 5.54 8.18
CA HIS A 73 -8.41 6.22 9.14
C HIS A 73 -9.82 5.65 9.14
N THR A 74 -10.52 5.74 10.30
CA THR A 74 -11.79 5.05 10.59
C THR A 74 -12.99 5.54 9.80
N VAL A 75 -12.91 6.69 9.11
CA VAL A 75 -14.05 7.26 8.39
C VAL A 75 -13.68 7.56 6.93
N GLY A 76 -14.49 7.10 6.00
CA GLY A 76 -14.34 7.36 4.56
C GLY A 76 -14.73 8.79 4.19
N SER A 77 -14.08 9.79 4.82
CA SER A 77 -14.31 11.22 4.58
C SER A 77 -13.01 12.00 4.57
N CYS A 78 -12.88 12.95 3.64
CA CYS A 78 -11.67 13.75 3.40
C CYS A 78 -12.01 15.24 3.26
N GLU A 79 -12.60 15.85 4.30
CA GLU A 79 -12.93 17.28 4.27
C GLU A 79 -11.69 18.14 4.47
N ALA A 80 -11.35 18.92 3.43
CA ALA A 80 -10.23 19.86 3.45
C ALA A 80 -10.56 21.09 4.33
N PRO A 81 -9.55 21.83 4.82
CA PRO A 81 -8.11 21.59 4.60
C PRO A 81 -7.46 20.62 5.58
N GLY A 82 -8.07 20.31 6.70
CA GLY A 82 -7.43 19.59 7.81
C GLY A 82 -7.70 18.09 7.82
N PHE A 83 -8.63 17.58 6.99
CA PHE A 83 -9.00 16.17 6.90
C PHE A 83 -9.40 15.53 8.24
N ALA A 84 -9.89 16.34 9.19
CA ALA A 84 -10.33 15.88 10.50
C ALA A 84 -11.52 14.91 10.41
N SER A 85 -12.33 15.04 9.36
CA SER A 85 -13.48 14.16 9.07
C SER A 85 -13.10 12.69 8.86
N ALA A 86 -11.83 12.38 8.52
CA ALA A 86 -11.35 11.01 8.42
C ALA A 86 -11.28 10.27 9.79
N GLY A 87 -11.43 10.97 10.91
CA GLY A 87 -11.37 10.37 12.24
C GLY A 87 -9.96 10.03 12.72
N GLY A 88 -9.85 9.05 13.62
CA GLY A 88 -8.59 8.46 14.11
C GLY A 88 -8.07 7.36 13.20
N HIS A 89 -6.98 6.71 13.59
CA HIS A 89 -6.46 5.55 12.87
C HIS A 89 -7.44 4.38 12.90
N LEU A 90 -7.50 3.60 11.81
CA LEU A 90 -8.31 2.38 11.73
C LEU A 90 -7.79 1.33 12.73
N ASN A 91 -8.53 1.11 13.81
CA ASN A 91 -8.11 0.31 14.97
C ASN A 91 -9.22 -0.63 15.46
N PRO A 92 -9.59 -1.66 14.68
CA PRO A 92 -10.66 -2.58 15.04
C PRO A 92 -10.35 -3.43 16.28
N HIS A 93 -9.08 -3.51 16.69
CA HIS A 93 -8.62 -4.34 17.81
C HIS A 93 -8.32 -3.57 19.08
N SER A 94 -8.58 -2.26 19.14
CA SER A 94 -8.30 -1.39 20.29
C SER A 94 -6.85 -1.49 20.80
N MET A 95 -5.89 -1.59 19.87
CA MET A 95 -4.46 -1.60 20.16
C MET A 95 -3.93 -0.18 20.34
N GLN A 96 -2.72 -0.03 20.86
CA GLN A 96 -1.99 1.24 20.82
C GLN A 96 -1.36 1.47 19.45
N HIS A 97 -0.94 2.70 19.18
CA HIS A 97 -0.24 3.03 17.95
C HIS A 97 1.18 2.44 17.90
N GLY A 98 1.56 2.03 16.70
CA GLY A 98 2.94 1.84 16.31
C GLY A 98 3.43 0.41 16.25
N THR A 99 4.06 0.08 15.12
CA THR A 99 4.60 -1.27 14.84
C THR A 99 5.81 -1.62 15.71
N ALA A 100 6.46 -0.62 16.33
CA ALA A 100 7.54 -0.79 17.29
C ALA A 100 7.09 -0.62 18.75
N ASN A 101 5.78 -0.49 19.00
CA ASN A 101 5.17 -0.46 20.33
C ASN A 101 4.75 -1.90 20.71
N PRO A 102 5.18 -2.43 21.88
CA PRO A 102 4.78 -3.79 22.31
C PRO A 102 3.25 -3.98 22.47
N ALA A 103 2.51 -2.89 22.74
CA ALA A 103 1.05 -2.89 22.84
C ALA A 103 0.35 -2.50 21.51
N GLY A 104 1.09 -2.36 20.43
CA GLY A 104 0.60 -1.98 19.11
C GLY A 104 0.49 -3.18 18.16
N SER A 105 0.09 -2.93 16.96
CA SER A 105 -0.25 -1.66 16.32
C SER A 105 -1.72 -1.63 15.88
N HIS A 106 -2.18 -0.48 15.44
CA HIS A 106 -3.44 -0.37 14.71
C HIS A 106 -3.37 -1.14 13.38
N LEU A 107 -4.52 -1.54 12.85
CA LEU A 107 -4.61 -2.07 11.48
C LEU A 107 -4.19 -1.01 10.45
N GLY A 108 -4.46 0.25 10.75
CA GLY A 108 -4.17 1.38 9.89
C GLY A 108 -2.73 1.88 9.90
N ASP A 109 -1.86 1.37 10.77
CA ASP A 109 -0.46 1.81 10.85
C ASP A 109 0.35 1.20 9.70
N LEU A 110 0.82 2.05 8.78
CA LEU A 110 1.57 1.65 7.59
C LEU A 110 3.03 2.12 7.69
N PRO A 111 3.94 1.55 6.89
CA PRO A 111 5.30 2.08 6.77
C PRO A 111 5.30 3.52 6.26
N ASN A 112 6.26 4.31 6.71
CA ASN A 112 6.46 5.67 6.21
C ASN A 112 6.64 5.71 4.69
N LEU A 113 6.07 6.72 4.06
CA LEU A 113 6.29 7.06 2.67
C LEU A 113 7.52 7.96 2.54
N ILE A 114 8.46 7.60 1.69
CA ILE A 114 9.62 8.43 1.37
C ILE A 114 9.36 9.16 0.05
N VAL A 115 9.34 10.48 0.10
CA VAL A 115 9.18 11.36 -1.07
C VAL A 115 10.56 11.93 -1.45
N GLY A 116 10.98 11.68 -2.67
CA GLY A 116 12.25 12.17 -3.21
C GLY A 116 12.21 13.67 -3.56
N SER A 117 13.37 14.21 -3.98
CA SER A 117 13.50 15.62 -4.37
C SER A 117 12.64 16.04 -5.56
N SER A 118 12.18 15.09 -6.38
CA SER A 118 11.20 15.29 -7.47
C SER A 118 9.75 15.48 -6.99
N GLY A 119 9.48 15.31 -5.69
CA GLY A 119 8.13 15.30 -5.15
C GLY A 119 7.38 13.98 -5.40
N THR A 120 8.07 12.92 -5.82
CA THR A 120 7.50 11.59 -6.07
C THR A 120 7.91 10.60 -5.00
N GLY A 121 7.01 9.68 -4.66
CA GLY A 121 7.27 8.60 -3.71
C GLY A 121 6.30 7.45 -3.92
N GLU A 122 6.71 6.26 -3.51
CA GLU A 122 5.88 5.06 -3.55
C GLU A 122 6.17 4.19 -2.34
N VAL A 123 5.14 3.58 -1.79
CA VAL A 123 5.26 2.57 -0.75
C VAL A 123 4.24 1.46 -0.99
N THR A 124 4.69 0.22 -0.80
CA THR A 124 3.83 -0.96 -0.80
C THR A 124 3.91 -1.62 0.56
N ALA A 125 2.77 -1.96 1.12
CA ALA A 125 2.68 -2.65 2.40
C ALA A 125 1.63 -3.77 2.32
N LYS A 126 1.73 -4.72 3.24
CA LYS A 126 0.71 -5.73 3.50
C LYS A 126 -0.02 -5.33 4.78
N LEU A 127 -1.35 -5.37 4.79
CA LEU A 127 -2.12 -5.20 6.01
C LEU A 127 -1.91 -6.41 6.93
N ARG A 128 -1.94 -6.17 8.24
CA ARG A 128 -1.59 -7.19 9.24
C ARG A 128 -2.64 -8.28 9.42
N ASP A 129 -3.89 -7.96 9.13
CA ASP A 129 -5.01 -8.89 9.28
C ASP A 129 -5.21 -9.77 8.05
N SER A 130 -5.93 -10.87 8.22
CA SER A 130 -6.43 -11.65 7.09
C SER A 130 -7.30 -10.78 6.19
N ARG A 131 -7.40 -11.14 4.91
CA ARG A 131 -8.22 -10.39 3.97
C ARG A 131 -9.68 -10.26 4.44
N ALA A 132 -10.24 -11.30 5.02
CA ALA A 132 -11.63 -11.26 5.50
C ALA A 132 -11.81 -10.21 6.60
N THR A 133 -10.93 -10.19 7.61
CA THR A 133 -10.96 -9.22 8.71
C THR A 133 -10.68 -7.80 8.23
N ALA A 134 -9.63 -7.63 7.41
CA ALA A 134 -9.29 -6.32 6.85
C ALA A 134 -10.45 -5.75 6.01
N MET A 135 -11.07 -6.56 5.15
CA MET A 135 -12.20 -6.12 4.32
C MET A 135 -13.42 -5.71 5.15
N ALA A 136 -13.69 -6.39 6.26
CA ALA A 136 -14.78 -6.03 7.17
C ALA A 136 -14.53 -4.67 7.84
N ALA A 137 -13.28 -4.39 8.24
CA ALA A 137 -12.91 -3.13 8.86
C ALA A 137 -12.79 -1.96 7.85
N LEU A 138 -12.28 -2.22 6.65
CA LEU A 138 -12.08 -1.20 5.62
C LEU A 138 -13.39 -0.70 4.99
N PHE A 139 -14.42 -1.54 4.95
CA PHE A 139 -15.66 -1.26 4.24
C PHE A 139 -16.88 -1.52 5.14
N ASP A 140 -16.79 -1.04 6.36
CA ASP A 140 -17.91 -0.94 7.29
C ASP A 140 -18.87 0.20 6.89
N ALA A 141 -19.75 0.63 7.80
CA ALA A 141 -20.82 1.59 7.48
C ALA A 141 -20.30 3.00 7.13
N ASP A 142 -19.19 3.42 7.73
CA ASP A 142 -18.58 4.74 7.53
C ASP A 142 -17.34 4.71 6.60
N GLY A 143 -16.89 3.52 6.21
CA GLY A 143 -15.81 3.33 5.25
C GLY A 143 -14.45 3.75 5.81
N THR A 144 -13.47 3.89 4.93
CA THR A 144 -12.08 4.17 5.31
C THR A 144 -11.47 5.24 4.40
N ALA A 145 -10.68 6.12 4.99
CA ALA A 145 -9.79 7.01 4.26
C ALA A 145 -8.32 6.63 4.52
N ILE A 146 -7.45 7.00 3.59
CA ILE A 146 -6.01 7.00 3.81
C ILE A 146 -5.54 8.45 3.93
N VAL A 147 -4.69 8.72 4.92
CA VAL A 147 -4.15 10.06 5.19
C VAL A 147 -2.63 10.02 5.14
N ILE A 148 -2.04 11.03 4.50
CA ILE A 148 -0.60 11.30 4.51
C ILE A 148 -0.34 12.49 5.44
N HIS A 149 0.68 12.38 6.29
CA HIS A 149 1.04 13.35 7.30
C HIS A 149 2.31 14.17 6.94
N ALA A 150 2.48 15.31 7.58
CA ALA A 150 3.60 16.22 7.29
C ALA A 150 4.95 15.74 7.81
N ALA A 151 4.96 14.92 8.88
CA ALA A 151 6.16 14.41 9.52
C ALA A 151 6.20 12.87 9.49
N PRO A 152 7.36 12.25 9.71
CA PRO A 152 7.47 10.80 9.81
C PRO A 152 6.70 10.27 11.02
N ASP A 153 6.18 9.06 10.90
CA ASP A 153 5.72 8.24 12.01
C ASP A 153 6.92 7.67 12.77
N ASP A 154 6.96 7.81 14.10
CA ASP A 154 7.99 7.24 14.96
C ASP A 154 7.74 5.76 15.31
N TYR A 155 6.59 5.20 14.90
CA TYR A 155 6.14 3.84 15.12
C TYR A 155 5.93 3.43 16.58
N ARG A 156 5.79 4.39 17.51
CA ARG A 156 5.73 4.13 18.94
C ARG A 156 4.73 4.98 19.70
N THR A 157 4.70 6.28 19.40
CA THR A 157 3.97 7.25 20.23
C THR A 157 2.48 7.21 19.91
N ASP A 158 1.68 6.73 20.87
CA ASP A 158 0.22 6.76 20.78
C ASP A 158 -0.31 8.21 20.84
N PRO A 159 -1.33 8.58 20.08
CA PRO A 159 -2.14 7.76 19.19
C PRO A 159 -1.73 7.79 17.70
N SER A 160 -0.65 8.47 17.31
CA SER A 160 -0.40 8.75 15.88
C SER A 160 1.07 8.89 15.48
N GLY A 161 2.01 8.40 16.30
CA GLY A 161 3.44 8.37 15.95
C GLY A 161 4.08 9.76 15.75
N THR A 162 3.55 10.80 16.38
CA THR A 162 4.02 12.20 16.22
C THR A 162 4.04 12.70 14.76
N SER A 163 3.26 12.09 13.86
CA SER A 163 3.30 12.33 12.41
C SER A 163 2.85 13.74 11.97
N GLY A 164 2.33 14.55 12.90
CA GLY A 164 1.99 15.95 12.64
C GLY A 164 0.68 16.14 11.86
N THR A 165 0.59 17.25 11.12
CA THR A 165 -0.62 17.64 10.39
C THR A 165 -0.88 16.74 9.20
N ARG A 166 -2.15 16.61 8.80
CA ARG A 166 -2.60 15.85 7.63
C ARG A 166 -2.43 16.70 6.37
N ILE A 167 -1.74 16.21 5.35
CA ILE A 167 -1.41 16.98 4.15
C ILE A 167 -2.08 16.44 2.88
N ALA A 168 -2.48 15.17 2.87
CA ALA A 168 -3.26 14.61 1.78
C ALA A 168 -4.17 13.49 2.29
N CYS A 169 -5.30 13.27 1.59
CA CYS A 169 -6.32 12.31 1.96
C CYS A 169 -6.97 11.70 0.72
N ALA A 170 -7.33 10.42 0.80
CA ALA A 170 -8.17 9.73 -0.18
C ALA A 170 -9.20 8.85 0.51
N VAL A 171 -10.44 8.87 0.06
CA VAL A 171 -11.46 7.89 0.43
C VAL A 171 -11.24 6.61 -0.39
N LEU A 172 -11.25 5.46 0.27
CA LEU A 172 -11.17 4.15 -0.38
C LEU A 172 -12.52 3.75 -0.96
N GLN A 173 -12.56 3.50 -2.27
CA GLN A 173 -13.75 3.06 -2.97
C GLN A 173 -13.54 1.65 -3.52
N ARG A 174 -14.50 0.76 -3.30
CA ARG A 174 -14.47 -0.60 -3.87
C ARG A 174 -14.38 -0.53 -5.39
N GLY A 175 -13.52 -1.40 -5.97
CA GLY A 175 -13.34 -1.53 -7.41
C GLY A 175 -14.25 -2.56 -8.05
#